data_99ed78c797b0d86d182ccead0771d7bb
#
_entry.id   99ed78c797b0d86d182ccead0771d7bb
#
_cell.length_a   1.000
_cell.length_b   1.000
_cell.length_c   1.000
_cell.angle_alpha   90.00
_cell.angle_beta   90.00
_cell.angle_gamma   90.00
#
_symmetry.space_group_name_H-M   'P 1'
#
loop_
_entity.id
_entity.type
_entity.pdbx_description
1 polymer ?
#
loop_
_entity_poly.entity_id
_entity_poly.type
_entity_poly.pdbx_seq_one_letter_code
_entity_poly.pdbx_strand_id
1 'polypeptide(L)'
;MSASRPATVIKLAVTEGVPSASLAKLLAWQRAEEPQTPVEPLLVSAGELLSGLQDGRYDLGISLQEKVPLPLHGLPLWRANLAVGLPPQSPLASHKPIALDELMDVSLLRCQGEPCAALDERISMARRRFSIQVVTSFEMMALMVVAGLGVGISAHSRIAQAQAWGICLRPLSDGPYEVVAHLLRPTGHLHPATERFLQRALRVAVNA
;
A
#
# COMPACT_ATOMS: atom_id res chain seq x y z
N MET A 1 -39.56 -1.91 -24.74
CA MET A 1 -38.64 -2.62 -23.84
C MET A 1 -37.23 -2.25 -24.27
N SER A 2 -36.60 -1.31 -23.57
CA SER A 2 -35.21 -0.90 -23.89
C SER A 2 -34.28 -1.98 -23.35
N ALA A 3 -33.54 -2.68 -24.23
CA ALA A 3 -32.51 -3.61 -23.82
C ALA A 3 -31.45 -2.84 -23.03
N SER A 4 -31.40 -3.07 -21.72
CA SER A 4 -30.37 -2.52 -20.85
C SER A 4 -29.02 -3.02 -21.37
N ARG A 5 -28.19 -2.08 -21.87
CA ARG A 5 -26.81 -2.37 -22.28
C ARG A 5 -26.10 -2.98 -21.07
N PRO A 6 -25.40 -4.11 -21.22
CA PRO A 6 -24.71 -4.70 -20.07
C PRO A 6 -23.81 -3.64 -19.44
N ALA A 7 -23.92 -3.47 -18.11
CA ALA A 7 -23.13 -2.51 -17.38
C ALA A 7 -21.64 -2.87 -17.56
N THR A 8 -20.85 -1.91 -18.01
CA THR A 8 -19.39 -2.07 -18.11
C THR A 8 -18.85 -2.08 -16.69
N VAL A 9 -18.39 -3.22 -16.21
CA VAL A 9 -17.73 -3.36 -14.89
C VAL A 9 -16.24 -3.14 -15.06
N ILE A 10 -15.64 -2.32 -14.21
CA ILE A 10 -14.18 -2.13 -14.16
C ILE A 10 -13.60 -3.10 -13.12
N LYS A 11 -12.79 -4.06 -13.55
CA LYS A 11 -12.07 -4.98 -12.66
C LYS A 11 -10.76 -4.35 -12.20
N LEU A 12 -10.71 -3.97 -10.92
CA LEU A 12 -9.58 -3.29 -10.31
C LEU A 12 -8.81 -4.25 -9.40
N ALA A 13 -7.65 -4.71 -9.84
CA ALA A 13 -6.76 -5.49 -8.97
C ALA A 13 -6.03 -4.56 -7.98
N VAL A 14 -5.97 -4.94 -6.71
CA VAL A 14 -5.32 -4.14 -5.65
C VAL A 14 -4.40 -5.05 -4.86
N THR A 15 -3.16 -4.63 -4.61
CA THR A 15 -2.27 -5.36 -3.71
C THR A 15 -2.43 -4.92 -2.27
N GLU A 16 -1.99 -5.77 -1.35
CA GLU A 16 -1.92 -5.41 0.06
C GLU A 16 -1.02 -4.18 0.27
N GLY A 17 -1.30 -3.40 1.32
CA GLY A 17 -0.52 -2.21 1.69
C GLY A 17 -0.96 -0.91 1.00
N VAL A 18 -1.77 -0.98 -0.06
CA VAL A 18 -2.31 0.22 -0.71
C VAL A 18 -3.13 1.06 0.29
N PRO A 19 -2.92 2.41 0.34
CA PRO A 19 -3.64 3.29 1.28
C PRO A 19 -5.16 3.19 1.16
N SER A 20 -5.79 2.54 2.13
CA SER A 20 -7.23 2.21 2.11
C SER A 20 -8.13 3.44 2.09
N ALA A 21 -7.76 4.53 2.78
CA ALA A 21 -8.54 5.76 2.81
C ALA A 21 -8.61 6.43 1.42
N SER A 22 -7.49 6.48 0.70
CA SER A 22 -7.43 7.05 -0.66
C SER A 22 -8.20 6.18 -1.65
N LEU A 23 -8.09 4.86 -1.54
CA LEU A 23 -8.86 3.92 -2.36
C LEU A 23 -10.37 4.05 -2.10
N ALA A 24 -10.78 4.10 -0.83
CA ALA A 24 -12.19 4.27 -0.46
C ALA A 24 -12.77 5.58 -1.03
N LYS A 25 -12.01 6.69 -0.94
CA LYS A 25 -12.39 7.98 -1.51
C LYS A 25 -12.59 7.90 -3.03
N LEU A 26 -11.67 7.22 -3.73
CA LEU A 26 -11.76 7.00 -5.18
C LEU A 26 -13.01 6.19 -5.54
N LEU A 27 -13.27 5.08 -4.86
CA LEU A 27 -14.42 4.23 -5.12
C LEU A 27 -15.74 4.94 -4.81
N ALA A 28 -15.79 5.71 -3.74
CA ALA A 28 -16.97 6.52 -3.39
C ALA A 28 -17.26 7.58 -4.47
N TRP A 29 -16.21 8.25 -4.96
CA TRP A 29 -16.36 9.24 -6.03
C TRP A 29 -16.82 8.59 -7.35
N GLN A 30 -16.22 7.45 -7.73
CA GLN A 30 -16.67 6.69 -8.90
C GLN A 30 -18.16 6.34 -8.81
N ARG A 31 -18.59 5.83 -7.65
CA ARG A 31 -20.00 5.46 -7.43
C ARG A 31 -20.96 6.65 -7.56
N ALA A 32 -20.51 7.83 -7.09
CA ALA A 32 -21.34 9.05 -7.16
C ALA A 32 -21.46 9.60 -8.59
N GLU A 33 -20.36 9.62 -9.34
CA GLU A 33 -20.29 10.23 -10.67
C GLU A 33 -20.77 9.28 -11.79
N GLU A 34 -20.49 7.99 -11.66
CA GLU A 34 -20.81 6.98 -12.67
C GLU A 34 -21.41 5.70 -12.05
N PRO A 35 -22.60 5.78 -11.47
CA PRO A 35 -23.23 4.61 -10.82
C PRO A 35 -23.52 3.46 -11.80
N GLN A 36 -23.59 3.74 -13.12
CA GLN A 36 -23.79 2.74 -14.18
C GLN A 36 -22.50 1.97 -14.53
N THR A 37 -21.35 2.42 -14.04
CA THR A 37 -20.05 1.79 -14.28
C THR A 37 -19.45 1.36 -12.94
N PRO A 38 -19.91 0.23 -12.39
CA PRO A 38 -19.38 -0.25 -11.10
C PRO A 38 -17.92 -0.65 -11.24
N VAL A 39 -17.17 -0.48 -10.14
CA VAL A 39 -15.82 -0.98 -9.99
C VAL A 39 -15.86 -2.19 -9.08
N GLU A 40 -15.21 -3.27 -9.47
CA GLU A 40 -15.02 -4.49 -8.69
C GLU A 40 -13.57 -4.55 -8.21
N PRO A 41 -13.28 -4.12 -6.95
CA PRO A 41 -11.94 -4.21 -6.40
C PRO A 41 -11.66 -5.65 -5.94
N LEU A 42 -10.50 -6.20 -6.35
CA LEU A 42 -10.05 -7.54 -6.04
C LEU A 42 -8.69 -7.47 -5.36
N LEU A 43 -8.59 -7.99 -4.14
CA LEU A 43 -7.31 -8.11 -3.44
C LEU A 43 -6.54 -9.31 -4.00
N VAL A 44 -5.35 -9.06 -4.54
CA VAL A 44 -4.54 -10.06 -5.21
C VAL A 44 -3.06 -9.91 -4.86
N SER A 45 -2.26 -10.95 -5.10
CA SER A 45 -0.80 -10.84 -5.00
C SER A 45 -0.23 -9.96 -6.12
N ALA A 46 0.98 -9.42 -5.91
CA ALA A 46 1.64 -8.60 -6.91
C ALA A 46 1.88 -9.36 -8.24
N GLY A 47 2.26 -10.63 -8.16
CA GLY A 47 2.45 -11.47 -9.35
C GLY A 47 1.15 -11.71 -10.10
N GLU A 48 0.06 -11.97 -9.38
CA GLU A 48 -1.26 -12.15 -9.99
C GLU A 48 -1.79 -10.85 -10.61
N LEU A 49 -1.56 -9.70 -9.98
CA LEU A 49 -1.92 -8.41 -10.54
C LEU A 49 -1.24 -8.19 -11.89
N LEU A 50 0.08 -8.42 -11.97
CA LEU A 50 0.84 -8.23 -13.20
C LEU A 50 0.37 -9.18 -14.30
N SER A 51 0.27 -10.48 -14.02
CA SER A 51 -0.22 -11.45 -15.00
C SER A 51 -1.65 -11.16 -15.44
N GLY A 52 -2.54 -10.83 -14.49
CA GLY A 52 -3.93 -10.55 -14.77
C GLY A 52 -4.15 -9.28 -15.62
N LEU A 53 -3.28 -8.26 -15.49
CA LEU A 53 -3.30 -7.10 -16.38
C LEU A 53 -2.80 -7.47 -17.80
N GLN A 54 -1.76 -8.31 -17.90
CA GLN A 54 -1.23 -8.77 -19.19
C GLN A 54 -2.23 -9.66 -19.94
N ASP A 55 -2.93 -10.51 -19.22
CA ASP A 55 -3.93 -11.44 -19.77
C ASP A 55 -5.32 -10.80 -19.99
N GLY A 56 -5.51 -9.52 -19.59
CA GLY A 56 -6.79 -8.83 -19.68
C GLY A 56 -7.86 -9.32 -18.68
N ARG A 57 -7.46 -10.04 -17.62
CA ARG A 57 -8.36 -10.42 -16.52
C ARG A 57 -8.74 -9.22 -15.64
N TYR A 58 -7.88 -8.22 -15.56
CA TYR A 58 -8.06 -6.96 -14.86
C TYR A 58 -7.88 -5.80 -15.84
N ASP A 59 -8.69 -4.74 -15.66
CA ASP A 59 -8.62 -3.53 -16.47
C ASP A 59 -7.53 -2.58 -15.97
N LEU A 60 -7.40 -2.47 -14.65
CA LEU A 60 -6.43 -1.63 -13.94
C LEU A 60 -5.89 -2.36 -12.70
N GLY A 61 -4.74 -1.90 -12.24
CA GLY A 61 -4.15 -2.36 -10.98
C GLY A 61 -3.71 -1.21 -10.10
N ILE A 62 -3.70 -1.39 -8.77
CA ILE A 62 -3.05 -0.50 -7.83
C ILE A 62 -2.11 -1.32 -6.96
N SER A 63 -0.82 -0.96 -6.97
CA SER A 63 0.23 -1.72 -6.29
C SER A 63 1.28 -0.77 -5.70
N LEU A 64 2.00 -1.26 -4.68
CA LEU A 64 3.17 -0.57 -4.12
C LEU A 64 4.46 -0.88 -4.89
N GLN A 65 4.43 -1.68 -5.94
CA GLN A 65 5.62 -2.01 -6.73
C GLN A 65 6.15 -0.79 -7.48
N GLU A 66 7.42 -0.46 -7.26
CA GLU A 66 8.11 0.64 -7.97
C GLU A 66 8.48 0.25 -9.40
N LYS A 67 8.85 -1.04 -9.61
CA LYS A 67 9.26 -1.54 -10.92
C LYS A 67 8.09 -2.23 -11.60
N VAL A 68 7.60 -1.61 -12.66
CA VAL A 68 6.51 -2.14 -13.48
C VAL A 68 7.10 -2.72 -14.76
N PRO A 69 6.93 -4.05 -15.02
CA PRO A 69 7.48 -4.66 -16.23
C PRO A 69 6.69 -4.23 -17.48
N LEU A 70 7.39 -4.10 -18.61
CA LEU A 70 6.74 -3.94 -19.91
C LEU A 70 5.87 -5.18 -20.23
N PRO A 71 4.73 -5.03 -20.92
CA PRO A 71 4.21 -3.81 -21.55
C PRO A 71 3.27 -2.97 -20.66
N LEU A 72 3.36 -3.06 -19.34
CA LEU A 72 2.52 -2.30 -18.44
C LEU A 72 3.09 -0.90 -18.19
N HIS A 73 2.21 0.06 -17.89
CA HIS A 73 2.57 1.40 -17.45
C HIS A 73 2.15 1.62 -16.00
N GLY A 74 3.07 2.17 -15.20
CA GLY A 74 2.81 2.59 -13.82
C GLY A 74 2.76 4.10 -13.70
N LEU A 75 1.72 4.62 -13.05
CA LEU A 75 1.56 6.04 -12.74
C LEU A 75 1.53 6.21 -11.22
N PRO A 76 2.39 7.06 -10.62
CA PRO A 76 2.34 7.28 -9.18
C PRO A 76 1.00 7.89 -8.78
N LEU A 77 0.39 7.36 -7.71
CA LEU A 77 -0.87 7.85 -7.17
C LEU A 77 -0.67 8.48 -5.79
N TRP A 78 -0.46 7.64 -4.79
CA TRP A 78 -0.48 8.06 -3.39
C TRP A 78 0.82 7.74 -2.70
N ARG A 79 1.27 8.64 -1.84
CA ARG A 79 2.41 8.43 -0.97
C ARG A 79 1.94 8.22 0.46
N ALA A 80 2.60 7.37 1.19
CA ALA A 80 2.35 7.17 2.60
C ALA A 80 3.68 7.05 3.34
N ASN A 81 3.88 7.92 4.35
CA ASN A 81 5.03 7.81 5.24
C ASN A 81 4.97 6.49 6.01
N LEU A 82 6.13 5.89 6.23
CA LEU A 82 6.28 4.77 7.15
C LEU A 82 6.30 5.26 8.59
N ALA A 83 5.85 4.39 9.48
CA ALA A 83 5.91 4.59 10.91
C ALA A 83 6.30 3.29 11.62
N VAL A 84 6.69 3.41 12.87
CA VAL A 84 7.02 2.28 13.75
C VAL A 84 5.81 1.93 14.59
N GLY A 85 5.47 0.65 14.61
CA GLY A 85 4.54 0.04 15.55
C GLY A 85 5.30 -0.68 16.65
N LEU A 86 5.12 -0.26 17.89
CA LEU A 86 5.80 -0.78 19.07
C LEU A 86 4.83 -1.56 19.96
N PRO A 87 5.31 -2.59 20.67
CA PRO A 87 4.55 -3.16 21.76
C PRO A 87 4.33 -2.13 22.87
N PRO A 88 3.21 -2.20 23.61
CA PRO A 88 2.88 -1.20 24.65
C PRO A 88 3.95 -1.06 25.73
N GLN A 89 4.68 -2.13 26.02
CA GLN A 89 5.70 -2.20 27.06
C GLN A 89 7.10 -1.78 26.58
N SER A 90 7.23 -1.42 25.30
CA SER A 90 8.53 -1.01 24.75
C SER A 90 9.03 0.26 25.43
N PRO A 91 10.30 0.30 25.86
CA PRO A 91 10.93 1.54 26.36
C PRO A 91 10.85 2.67 25.34
N LEU A 92 10.90 2.35 24.05
CA LEU A 92 10.80 3.30 22.94
C LEU A 92 9.38 3.90 22.79
N ALA A 93 8.38 3.32 23.46
CA ALA A 93 7.02 3.85 23.40
C ALA A 93 6.89 5.28 24.03
N SER A 94 7.84 5.70 24.84
CA SER A 94 7.92 7.07 25.38
C SER A 94 8.61 8.06 24.43
N HIS A 95 9.38 7.59 23.46
CA HIS A 95 10.10 8.43 22.50
C HIS A 95 9.15 9.02 21.45
N LYS A 96 9.41 10.24 21.00
CA LYS A 96 8.66 10.91 19.94
C LYS A 96 9.58 11.92 19.24
N PRO A 97 9.87 11.71 17.97
CA PRO A 97 9.82 10.52 17.11
C PRO A 97 11.01 9.58 17.35
N ILE A 98 11.13 8.48 16.58
CA ILE A 98 12.19 7.47 16.70
C ILE A 98 13.10 7.54 15.49
N ALA A 99 14.42 7.54 15.71
CA ALA A 99 15.40 7.34 14.64
C ALA A 99 15.55 5.84 14.35
N LEU A 100 15.81 5.48 13.10
CA LEU A 100 15.97 4.08 12.71
C LEU A 100 17.10 3.40 13.50
N ASP A 101 18.18 4.13 13.82
CA ASP A 101 19.31 3.62 14.58
C ASP A 101 18.93 3.17 16.01
N GLU A 102 17.85 3.71 16.59
CA GLU A 102 17.33 3.26 17.89
C GLU A 102 16.67 1.87 17.84
N LEU A 103 16.44 1.34 16.63
CA LEU A 103 15.85 0.03 16.38
C LEU A 103 16.87 -1.07 16.07
N MET A 104 18.18 -0.79 16.19
CA MET A 104 19.21 -1.73 15.77
C MET A 104 19.25 -3.02 16.61
N ASP A 105 18.90 -2.94 17.89
CA ASP A 105 18.99 -4.09 18.82
C ASP A 105 17.64 -4.82 18.96
N VAL A 106 16.65 -4.49 18.13
CA VAL A 106 15.34 -5.13 18.14
C VAL A 106 15.04 -5.81 16.81
N SER A 107 14.19 -6.84 16.84
CA SER A 107 13.74 -7.49 15.61
C SER A 107 12.78 -6.58 14.86
N LEU A 108 13.12 -6.21 13.62
CA LEU A 108 12.27 -5.44 12.72
C LEU A 108 11.34 -6.36 11.94
N LEU A 109 10.05 -6.16 12.06
CA LEU A 109 9.03 -6.89 11.32
C LEU A 109 8.57 -6.01 10.15
N ARG A 110 8.66 -6.55 8.92
CA ARG A 110 8.23 -5.86 7.71
C ARG A 110 7.27 -6.72 6.91
N CYS A 111 6.23 -6.10 6.36
CA CYS A 111 5.30 -6.79 5.49
C CYS A 111 5.93 -7.05 4.12
N GLN A 112 5.71 -8.26 3.61
CA GLN A 112 6.03 -8.57 2.22
C GLN A 112 5.23 -7.65 1.30
N GLY A 113 5.92 -7.07 0.28
CA GLY A 113 5.24 -6.22 -0.72
C GLY A 113 5.05 -4.76 -0.33
N GLU A 114 5.66 -4.29 0.77
CA GLU A 114 5.77 -2.87 1.10
C GLU A 114 7.22 -2.37 0.84
N PRO A 115 7.63 -2.14 -0.43
CA PRO A 115 8.97 -1.69 -0.75
C PRO A 115 9.17 -0.23 -0.30
N CYS A 116 10.36 0.07 0.21
CA CYS A 116 10.80 1.43 0.48
C CYS A 116 12.32 1.50 0.27
N ALA A 117 12.73 1.92 -0.92
CA ALA A 117 14.13 1.92 -1.32
C ALA A 117 15.02 2.70 -0.34
N ALA A 118 14.58 3.85 0.15
CA ALA A 118 15.33 4.66 1.12
C ALA A 118 15.55 3.93 2.45
N LEU A 119 14.54 3.21 2.95
CA LEU A 119 14.65 2.41 4.16
C LEU A 119 15.57 1.20 3.94
N ASP A 120 15.41 0.50 2.81
CA ASP A 120 16.21 -0.68 2.48
C ASP A 120 17.69 -0.32 2.30
N GLU A 121 17.98 0.82 1.68
CA GLU A 121 19.34 1.37 1.56
C GLU A 121 19.93 1.71 2.93
N ARG A 122 19.20 2.42 3.77
CA ARG A 122 19.64 2.80 5.13
C ARG A 122 19.94 1.58 6.00
N ILE A 123 19.08 0.56 5.94
CA ILE A 123 19.29 -0.73 6.64
C ILE A 123 20.54 -1.44 6.10
N SER A 124 20.72 -1.46 4.78
CA SER A 124 21.87 -2.12 4.14
C SER A 124 23.21 -1.45 4.52
N MET A 125 23.25 -0.12 4.60
CA MET A 125 24.41 0.64 5.03
C MET A 125 24.84 0.36 6.48
N ALA A 126 23.91 -0.01 7.33
CA ALA A 126 24.17 -0.30 8.73
C ALA A 126 24.88 -1.64 9.00
N ARG A 127 25.39 -2.31 7.95
CA ARG A 127 26.27 -3.50 8.02
C ARG A 127 25.81 -4.57 9.02
N ARG A 128 24.62 -5.13 8.82
CA ARG A 128 24.04 -6.22 9.64
C ARG A 128 23.67 -5.86 11.10
N ARG A 129 23.51 -4.58 11.43
CA ARG A 129 23.06 -4.16 12.75
C ARG A 129 21.57 -4.34 12.99
N PHE A 130 20.79 -4.66 11.92
CA PHE A 130 19.37 -4.92 12.02
C PHE A 130 19.04 -6.39 11.84
N SER A 131 18.19 -6.92 12.72
CA SER A 131 17.53 -8.20 12.54
C SER A 131 16.18 -7.95 11.86
N ILE A 132 16.00 -8.42 10.62
CA ILE A 132 14.76 -8.21 9.86
C ILE A 132 14.04 -9.52 9.67
N GLN A 133 12.76 -9.56 10.01
CA GLN A 133 11.85 -10.64 9.69
C GLN A 133 10.77 -10.15 8.76
N VAL A 134 10.66 -10.77 7.58
CA VAL A 134 9.59 -10.51 6.63
C VAL A 134 8.38 -11.36 7.01
N VAL A 135 7.22 -10.73 7.10
CA VAL A 135 5.93 -11.36 7.40
C VAL A 135 4.99 -11.25 6.22
N THR A 136 4.07 -12.19 6.10
CA THR A 136 3.20 -12.34 4.93
C THR A 136 2.01 -11.39 4.90
N SER A 137 1.58 -10.88 6.07
CA SER A 137 0.47 -9.90 6.15
C SER A 137 0.69 -8.89 7.27
N PHE A 138 -0.01 -7.77 7.16
CA PHE A 138 0.00 -6.72 8.18
C PHE A 138 -0.60 -7.20 9.50
N GLU A 139 -1.66 -7.98 9.45
CA GLU A 139 -2.33 -8.55 10.63
C GLU A 139 -1.36 -9.44 11.42
N MET A 140 -0.59 -10.27 10.71
CA MET A 140 0.44 -11.11 11.34
C MET A 140 1.53 -10.25 11.98
N MET A 141 2.01 -9.21 11.28
CA MET A 141 2.98 -8.26 11.83
C MET A 141 2.43 -7.61 13.11
N ALA A 142 1.20 -7.10 13.06
CA ALA A 142 0.56 -6.43 14.19
C ALA A 142 0.43 -7.38 15.39
N LEU A 143 0.04 -8.63 15.17
CA LEU A 143 -0.06 -9.67 16.19
C LEU A 143 1.29 -9.96 16.86
N MET A 144 2.34 -10.08 16.05
CA MET A 144 3.71 -10.31 16.54
C MET A 144 4.23 -9.10 17.34
N VAL A 145 3.91 -7.86 16.90
CA VAL A 145 4.25 -6.65 17.67
C VAL A 145 3.56 -6.64 19.02
N VAL A 146 2.24 -6.88 19.07
CA VAL A 146 1.49 -6.93 20.34
C VAL A 146 2.03 -8.02 21.27
N ALA A 147 2.44 -9.16 20.71
CA ALA A 147 3.08 -10.24 21.46
C ALA A 147 4.51 -9.95 21.92
N GLY A 148 5.08 -8.78 21.56
CA GLY A 148 6.44 -8.40 21.96
C GLY A 148 7.55 -9.11 21.19
N LEU A 149 7.24 -9.72 20.04
CA LEU A 149 8.23 -10.47 19.23
C LEU A 149 9.10 -9.58 18.34
N GLY A 150 8.80 -8.27 18.30
CA GLY A 150 9.55 -7.30 17.53
C GLY A 150 8.82 -5.97 17.40
N VAL A 151 9.35 -5.09 16.55
CA VAL A 151 8.74 -3.82 16.20
C VAL A 151 8.38 -3.82 14.71
N GLY A 152 7.19 -3.32 14.37
CA GLY A 152 6.70 -3.30 13.00
C GLY A 152 7.05 -1.99 12.30
N ILE A 153 7.45 -2.05 11.02
CA ILE A 153 7.55 -0.87 10.15
C ILE A 153 6.60 -1.05 8.98
N SER A 154 5.63 -0.15 8.86
CA SER A 154 4.63 -0.15 7.80
C SER A 154 4.09 1.26 7.58
N ALA A 155 3.21 1.44 6.59
CA ALA A 155 2.55 2.73 6.36
C ALA A 155 1.88 3.27 7.62
N HIS A 156 2.09 4.56 7.91
CA HIS A 156 1.56 5.24 9.10
C HIS A 156 0.07 4.96 9.31
N SER A 157 -0.74 5.02 8.24
CA SER A 157 -2.18 4.78 8.32
C SER A 157 -2.55 3.36 8.78
N ARG A 158 -1.76 2.36 8.40
CA ARG A 158 -1.94 0.95 8.83
C ARG A 158 -1.59 0.79 10.30
N ILE A 159 -0.44 1.33 10.73
CA ILE A 159 -0.05 1.30 12.15
C ILE A 159 -1.09 2.06 13.01
N ALA A 160 -1.60 3.19 12.52
CA ALA A 160 -2.64 3.95 13.22
C ALA A 160 -3.94 3.14 13.42
N GLN A 161 -4.35 2.36 12.43
CA GLN A 161 -5.50 1.44 12.56
C GLN A 161 -5.26 0.35 13.62
N ALA A 162 -4.03 -0.16 13.69
CA ALA A 162 -3.66 -1.21 14.63
C ALA A 162 -3.47 -0.71 16.08
N GLN A 163 -3.56 0.60 16.35
CA GLN A 163 -3.54 1.12 17.72
C GLN A 163 -4.69 0.55 18.56
N ALA A 164 -5.84 0.25 17.96
CA ALA A 164 -6.94 -0.43 18.63
C ALA A 164 -6.59 -1.84 19.14
N TRP A 165 -5.53 -2.45 18.61
CA TRP A 165 -5.02 -3.76 19.04
C TRP A 165 -3.94 -3.67 20.12
N GLY A 166 -3.59 -2.45 20.53
CA GLY A 166 -2.58 -2.20 21.56
C GLY A 166 -1.21 -1.79 21.02
N ILE A 167 -1.05 -1.53 19.72
CA ILE A 167 0.21 -1.05 19.16
C ILE A 167 0.40 0.43 19.47
N CYS A 168 1.60 0.80 19.92
CA CYS A 168 2.01 2.20 20.04
C CYS A 168 2.62 2.69 18.73
N LEU A 169 1.98 3.65 18.07
CA LEU A 169 2.48 4.28 16.86
C LEU A 169 3.54 5.35 17.18
N ARG A 170 4.67 5.32 16.47
CA ARG A 170 5.69 6.39 16.50
C ARG A 170 6.15 6.72 15.07
N PRO A 171 6.27 8.01 14.73
CA PRO A 171 6.85 8.40 13.46
C PRO A 171 8.36 8.14 13.44
N LEU A 172 8.93 7.90 12.25
CA LEU A 172 10.37 7.89 12.03
C LEU A 172 10.88 9.33 11.87
N SER A 173 12.05 9.64 12.47
CA SER A 173 12.60 11.01 12.53
C SER A 173 13.64 11.31 11.46
N ASP A 174 14.30 10.28 10.94
CA ASP A 174 15.47 10.37 10.05
C ASP A 174 15.14 10.03 8.59
N GLY A 175 13.83 10.07 8.23
CA GLY A 175 13.33 9.91 6.87
C GLY A 175 13.49 11.15 5.98
N PRO A 176 12.73 11.23 4.90
CA PRO A 176 11.45 10.53 4.72
C PRO A 176 11.60 9.08 4.25
N TYR A 177 10.85 8.18 4.87
CA TYR A 177 10.66 6.81 4.40
C TYR A 177 9.21 6.66 3.94
N GLU A 178 9.02 6.44 2.64
CA GLU A 178 7.70 6.43 2.03
C GLU A 178 7.49 5.17 1.19
N VAL A 179 6.25 4.72 1.16
CA VAL A 179 5.76 3.80 0.13
C VAL A 179 4.92 4.58 -0.87
N VAL A 180 5.03 4.23 -2.15
CA VAL A 180 4.28 4.88 -3.24
C VAL A 180 3.35 3.87 -3.87
N ALA A 181 2.05 4.15 -3.83
CA ALA A 181 1.08 3.38 -4.59
C ALA A 181 1.08 3.86 -6.05
N HIS A 182 1.16 2.91 -6.98
CA HIS A 182 1.12 3.16 -8.41
C HIS A 182 -0.15 2.57 -9.01
N LEU A 183 -0.78 3.32 -9.91
CA LEU A 183 -1.81 2.79 -10.78
C LEU A 183 -1.14 2.15 -11.99
N LEU A 184 -1.43 0.88 -12.22
CA LEU A 184 -0.91 0.09 -13.32
C LEU A 184 -1.99 -0.10 -14.39
N ARG A 185 -1.59 0.04 -15.64
CA ARG A 185 -2.46 -0.20 -16.77
C ARG A 185 -1.72 -0.94 -17.90
N PRO A 186 -2.42 -1.72 -18.73
CA PRO A 186 -1.84 -2.23 -19.97
C PRO A 186 -1.54 -1.09 -20.97
N THR A 187 -0.64 -1.37 -21.92
CA THR A 187 -0.40 -0.47 -23.06
C THR A 187 -1.59 -0.52 -24.01
N GLY A 188 -1.79 0.57 -24.75
CA GLY A 188 -2.86 0.68 -25.73
C GLY A 188 -4.08 1.47 -25.25
N HIS A 189 -5.15 1.36 -26.00
CA HIS A 189 -6.39 2.08 -25.73
C HIS A 189 -7.18 1.39 -24.62
N LEU A 190 -7.51 2.15 -23.58
CA LEU A 190 -8.42 1.69 -22.56
C LEU A 190 -9.88 1.91 -23.00
N HIS A 191 -10.77 1.10 -22.44
CA HIS A 191 -12.20 1.37 -22.60
C HIS A 191 -12.52 2.77 -22.05
N PRO A 192 -13.39 3.59 -22.68
CA PRO A 192 -13.65 4.97 -22.23
C PRO A 192 -14.06 5.11 -20.76
N ALA A 193 -14.78 4.13 -20.21
CA ALA A 193 -15.13 4.12 -18.79
C ALA A 193 -13.90 3.90 -17.89
N THR A 194 -13.01 3.02 -18.26
CA THR A 194 -11.75 2.75 -17.56
C THR A 194 -10.83 3.98 -17.59
N GLU A 195 -10.78 4.67 -18.74
CA GLU A 195 -10.02 5.91 -18.87
C GLU A 195 -10.56 7.01 -17.95
N ARG A 196 -11.90 7.19 -17.85
CA ARG A 196 -12.50 8.16 -16.92
C ARG A 196 -12.20 7.80 -15.45
N PHE A 197 -12.23 6.51 -15.10
CA PHE A 197 -11.85 6.06 -13.76
C PHE A 197 -10.37 6.36 -13.46
N LEU A 198 -9.47 6.11 -14.41
CA LEU A 198 -8.05 6.46 -14.30
C LEU A 198 -7.88 7.95 -14.04
N GLN A 199 -8.57 8.80 -14.79
CA GLN A 199 -8.50 10.26 -14.58
C GLN A 199 -9.01 10.69 -13.20
N ARG A 200 -10.05 10.03 -12.66
CA ARG A 200 -10.49 10.25 -11.26
C ARG A 200 -9.41 9.83 -10.26
N ALA A 201 -8.78 8.69 -10.48
CA ALA A 201 -7.70 8.21 -9.61
C ALA A 201 -6.56 9.24 -9.52
N LEU A 202 -6.14 9.80 -10.65
CA LEU A 202 -5.12 10.85 -10.71
C LEU A 202 -5.57 12.14 -10.01
N ARG A 203 -6.84 12.53 -10.12
CA ARG A 203 -7.36 13.70 -9.38
C ARG A 203 -7.41 13.48 -7.87
N VAL A 204 -7.75 12.27 -7.41
CA VAL A 204 -7.66 11.93 -5.97
C VAL A 204 -6.22 12.01 -5.49
N ALA A 205 -5.24 11.63 -6.33
CA ALA A 205 -3.83 11.67 -5.98
C ALA A 205 -3.31 13.12 -5.77
N VAL A 206 -3.80 14.08 -6.54
CA VAL A 206 -3.39 15.50 -6.39
C VAL A 206 -3.97 16.13 -5.11
N ASN A 207 -5.09 15.61 -4.60
CA ASN A 207 -5.83 16.15 -3.45
C ASN A 207 -5.66 15.29 -2.17
N ALA A 208 -4.73 14.35 -2.17
CA ALA A 208 -4.43 13.47 -1.04
C ALA A 208 -3.15 13.91 -0.34
#